data_d3697a6e4c00c45fc251696aec23130c
#
_entry.id   d3697a6e4c00c45fc251696aec23130c
#
_cell.length_a   1.000
_cell.length_b   1.000
_cell.length_c   1.000
_cell.angle_alpha   90.00
_cell.angle_beta   90.00
_cell.angle_gamma   90.00
#
_symmetry.space_group_name_H-M   'P 1'
#
loop_
_entity.id
_entity.type
_entity.pdbx_description
1 polymer ?
#
loop_
_entity_poly.entity_id
_entity_poly.type
_entity_poly.pdbx_seq_one_letter_code
_entity_poly.pdbx_strand_id
1 'polypeptide(L)'
;MGTEKTQPLTLICHGESPKFYEIDFDLDGLRVHHFNPDIEWAMFVAWNRRVIPERFRSHYDEKFLPIARSSDVIAGKIANDRMVVVLDWFFNGFITDVGLLMSLQALGLGDQYCALTPEACSHAKVVSEKALSANECANLRAKSENQRSLAVKMVDRIRLEHRRDGIFFSEIIEQETGRAWT
;
A
#
# COMPACT_ATOMS: atom_id res chain seq x y z
N MET A 1 -8.07 5.54 -5.41
CA MET A 1 -8.24 6.96 -5.01
C MET A 1 -7.58 7.14 -3.65
N GLY A 2 -6.93 8.26 -3.38
CA GLY A 2 -6.24 8.52 -2.11
C GLY A 2 -6.77 9.78 -1.44
N THR A 3 -6.72 9.82 -0.12
CA THR A 3 -7.25 10.94 0.68
C THR A 3 -6.32 12.16 0.75
N GLU A 4 -5.05 12.02 0.35
CA GLU A 4 -4.06 13.10 0.39
C GLU A 4 -3.62 13.53 -1.01
N LYS A 5 -3.65 14.85 -1.29
CA LYS A 5 -3.28 15.42 -2.60
C LYS A 5 -1.84 15.14 -3.01
N THR A 6 -0.90 15.16 -2.07
CA THR A 6 0.53 15.07 -2.40
C THR A 6 0.96 13.69 -2.88
N GLN A 7 0.29 12.64 -2.46
CA GLN A 7 0.67 11.27 -2.77
C GLN A 7 0.39 10.87 -4.23
N PRO A 8 -0.84 11.03 -4.77
CA PRO A 8 -1.07 10.74 -6.19
C PRO A 8 -0.26 11.67 -7.10
N LEU A 9 -0.03 12.92 -6.71
CA LEU A 9 0.77 13.87 -7.49
C LEU A 9 2.21 13.39 -7.73
N THR A 10 2.85 12.76 -6.74
CA THR A 10 4.21 12.21 -6.90
C THR A 10 4.27 11.00 -7.83
N LEU A 11 3.16 10.29 -8.00
CA LEU A 11 3.08 9.15 -8.93
C LEU A 11 2.83 9.62 -10.37
N ILE A 12 1.86 10.52 -10.58
CA ILE A 12 1.43 10.94 -11.91
C ILE A 12 2.43 11.87 -12.61
N CYS A 13 3.29 12.57 -11.88
CA CYS A 13 4.28 13.50 -12.44
C CYS A 13 5.32 12.86 -13.39
N HIS A 14 5.33 11.52 -13.48
CA HIS A 14 6.20 10.77 -14.40
C HIS A 14 5.54 10.51 -15.78
N GLY A 15 4.25 10.78 -15.93
CA GLY A 15 3.53 10.62 -17.20
C GLY A 15 3.89 11.72 -18.22
N GLU A 16 3.56 11.48 -19.50
CA GLU A 16 3.81 12.43 -20.59
C GLU A 16 2.89 13.67 -20.53
N SER A 17 1.65 13.50 -20.06
CA SER A 17 0.67 14.58 -19.91
C SER A 17 -0.11 14.39 -18.62
N PRO A 18 0.56 14.58 -17.45
CA PRO A 18 -0.02 14.23 -16.17
C PRO A 18 -1.18 15.13 -15.80
N LYS A 19 -2.30 14.51 -15.46
CA LYS A 19 -3.51 15.17 -14.98
C LYS A 19 -3.84 14.70 -13.58
N PHE A 20 -4.18 15.63 -12.72
CA PHE A 20 -4.70 15.37 -11.37
C PHE A 20 -6.21 15.57 -11.37
N TYR A 21 -6.91 14.58 -10.83
CA TYR A 21 -8.36 14.63 -10.67
C TYR A 21 -8.70 14.67 -9.18
N GLU A 22 -9.58 15.57 -8.81
CA GLU A 22 -10.26 15.54 -7.52
C GLU A 22 -11.58 14.79 -7.71
N ILE A 23 -11.83 13.81 -6.85
CA ILE A 23 -12.97 12.91 -6.98
C ILE A 23 -13.76 12.96 -5.68
N ASP A 24 -15.04 13.24 -5.79
CA ASP A 24 -16.01 12.99 -4.74
C ASP A 24 -16.45 11.52 -4.86
N PHE A 25 -16.21 10.75 -3.79
CA PHE A 25 -16.50 9.33 -3.75
C PHE A 25 -17.47 9.03 -2.62
N ASP A 26 -18.73 8.91 -2.97
CA ASP A 26 -19.81 8.57 -2.05
C ASP A 26 -19.74 7.08 -1.70
N LEU A 27 -19.64 6.76 -0.43
CA LEU A 27 -19.55 5.39 0.08
C LEU A 27 -20.90 4.85 0.59
N ASP A 28 -21.95 5.66 0.59
CA ASP A 28 -23.25 5.26 1.08
C ASP A 28 -23.84 4.09 0.26
N GLY A 29 -24.28 3.07 0.96
CA GLY A 29 -24.84 1.86 0.36
C GLY A 29 -23.80 0.86 -0.18
N LEU A 30 -22.52 1.20 -0.21
CA LEU A 30 -21.44 0.30 -0.67
C LEU A 30 -20.90 -0.56 0.48
N ARG A 31 -20.56 -1.81 0.15
CA ARG A 31 -19.87 -2.72 1.08
C ARG A 31 -18.38 -2.40 1.09
N VAL A 32 -17.95 -1.68 2.11
CA VAL A 32 -16.55 -1.24 2.25
C VAL A 32 -15.81 -2.14 3.23
N HIS A 33 -14.74 -2.78 2.78
CA HIS A 33 -13.80 -3.49 3.65
C HIS A 33 -12.60 -2.58 3.96
N HIS A 34 -12.37 -2.34 5.25
CA HIS A 34 -11.23 -1.54 5.71
C HIS A 34 -10.14 -2.43 6.29
N PHE A 35 -8.95 -2.36 5.73
CA PHE A 35 -7.74 -2.93 6.34
C PHE A 35 -7.11 -1.92 7.30
N ASN A 36 -6.82 -2.36 8.51
CA ASN A 36 -5.94 -1.63 9.41
C ASN A 36 -4.49 -1.67 8.90
N PRO A 37 -3.63 -0.72 9.30
CA PRO A 37 -2.20 -0.75 8.96
C PRO A 37 -1.45 -1.79 9.82
N ASP A 38 -1.70 -3.06 9.57
CA ASP A 38 -1.20 -4.21 10.29
C ASP A 38 -0.62 -5.28 9.35
N ILE A 39 -0.29 -6.43 9.91
CA ILE A 39 0.28 -7.56 9.16
C ILE A 39 -0.72 -8.12 8.15
N GLU A 40 -2.00 -8.17 8.48
CA GLU A 40 -3.02 -8.67 7.55
C GLU A 40 -3.10 -7.81 6.30
N TRP A 41 -3.06 -6.48 6.46
CA TRP A 41 -2.98 -5.55 5.33
C TRP A 41 -1.71 -5.76 4.49
N ALA A 42 -0.55 -5.93 5.15
CA ALA A 42 0.71 -6.18 4.44
C ALA A 42 0.67 -7.50 3.65
N MET A 43 0.10 -8.56 4.23
CA MET A 43 -0.08 -9.84 3.56
C MET A 43 -1.08 -9.75 2.40
N PHE A 44 -2.16 -8.98 2.55
CA PHE A 44 -3.09 -8.69 1.45
C PHE A 44 -2.38 -7.97 0.29
N VAL A 45 -1.53 -6.97 0.58
CA VAL A 45 -0.73 -6.28 -0.44
C VAL A 45 0.27 -7.23 -1.10
N ALA A 46 0.94 -8.10 -0.32
CA ALA A 46 1.87 -9.11 -0.84
C ALA A 46 1.16 -10.10 -1.79
N TRP A 47 -0.02 -10.56 -1.40
CA TRP A 47 -0.85 -11.44 -2.21
C TRP A 47 -1.27 -10.77 -3.52
N ASN A 48 -1.79 -9.54 -3.46
CA ASN A 48 -2.24 -8.78 -4.63
C ASN A 48 -1.08 -8.50 -5.60
N ARG A 49 0.10 -8.16 -5.09
CA ARG A 49 1.32 -7.89 -5.87
C ARG A 49 2.05 -9.16 -6.35
N ARG A 50 1.54 -10.34 -6.03
CA ARG A 50 2.13 -11.64 -6.37
C ARG A 50 3.56 -11.83 -5.79
N VAL A 51 3.83 -11.26 -4.62
CA VAL A 51 5.08 -11.44 -3.89
C VAL A 51 5.11 -12.79 -3.17
N ILE A 52 3.94 -13.28 -2.74
CA ILE A 52 3.80 -14.60 -2.11
C ILE A 52 4.10 -15.68 -3.15
N PRO A 53 5.06 -16.60 -2.88
CA PRO A 53 5.39 -17.68 -3.80
C PRO A 53 4.17 -18.55 -4.15
N GLU A 54 4.11 -19.00 -5.41
CA GLU A 54 2.95 -19.73 -5.97
C GLU A 54 2.52 -20.94 -5.13
N ARG A 55 3.49 -21.66 -4.55
CA ARG A 55 3.22 -22.83 -3.69
C ARG A 55 2.42 -22.54 -2.41
N PHE A 56 2.38 -21.27 -1.98
CA PHE A 56 1.60 -20.82 -0.81
C PHE A 56 0.34 -20.06 -1.22
N ARG A 57 0.18 -19.76 -2.50
CA ARG A 57 -0.84 -18.84 -2.99
C ARG A 57 -2.26 -19.34 -2.70
N SER A 58 -2.52 -20.63 -2.81
CA SER A 58 -3.86 -21.21 -2.54
C SER A 58 -4.37 -20.87 -1.13
N HIS A 59 -3.51 -20.87 -0.12
CA HIS A 59 -3.87 -20.48 1.24
C HIS A 59 -4.36 -19.03 1.32
N TYR A 60 -3.65 -18.13 0.66
CA TYR A 60 -4.02 -16.70 0.65
C TYR A 60 -5.17 -16.39 -0.30
N ASP A 61 -5.36 -17.17 -1.35
CA ASP A 61 -6.56 -17.09 -2.19
C ASP A 61 -7.82 -17.46 -1.36
N GLU A 62 -7.77 -18.49 -0.55
CA GLU A 62 -8.86 -18.85 0.37
C GLU A 62 -9.16 -17.76 1.40
N LYS A 63 -8.11 -17.05 1.89
CA LYS A 63 -8.24 -15.96 2.85
C LYS A 63 -8.77 -14.67 2.22
N PHE A 64 -8.22 -14.24 1.08
CA PHE A 64 -8.42 -12.89 0.55
C PHE A 64 -9.44 -12.78 -0.60
N LEU A 65 -9.66 -13.83 -1.39
CA LEU A 65 -10.69 -13.80 -2.43
C LEU A 65 -12.11 -13.58 -1.90
N PRO A 66 -12.53 -14.19 -0.76
CA PRO A 66 -13.85 -13.90 -0.19
C PRO A 66 -14.01 -12.41 0.17
N ILE A 67 -12.99 -11.78 0.74
CA ILE A 67 -12.99 -10.35 1.06
C ILE A 67 -13.17 -9.52 -0.20
N ALA A 68 -12.35 -9.78 -1.23
CA ALA A 68 -12.43 -9.06 -2.50
C ALA A 68 -13.78 -9.23 -3.21
N ARG A 69 -14.38 -10.45 -3.16
CA ARG A 69 -15.67 -10.75 -3.82
C ARG A 69 -16.87 -10.20 -3.06
N SER A 70 -16.78 -10.06 -1.74
CA SER A 70 -17.88 -9.55 -0.90
C SER A 70 -17.88 -8.04 -0.76
N SER A 71 -16.84 -7.36 -1.24
CA SER A 71 -16.67 -5.91 -1.10
C SER A 71 -16.90 -5.18 -2.42
N ASP A 72 -17.50 -4.01 -2.34
CA ASP A 72 -17.59 -3.07 -3.46
C ASP A 72 -16.37 -2.14 -3.47
N VAL A 73 -15.82 -1.88 -2.28
CA VAL A 73 -14.63 -1.03 -2.08
C VAL A 73 -13.71 -1.69 -1.07
N ILE A 74 -12.41 -1.66 -1.34
CA ILE A 74 -11.37 -1.95 -0.36
C ILE A 74 -10.66 -0.66 -0.01
N ALA A 75 -10.54 -0.39 1.29
CA ALA A 75 -9.82 0.74 1.85
C ALA A 75 -8.65 0.26 2.71
N GLY A 76 -7.57 1.01 2.72
CA GLY A 76 -6.39 0.73 3.53
C GLY A 76 -5.35 1.83 3.38
N LYS A 77 -4.19 1.69 4.01
CA LYS A 77 -3.13 2.67 3.86
C LYS A 77 -2.59 2.71 2.44
N ILE A 78 -2.26 3.90 1.99
CA ILE A 78 -1.79 4.11 0.62
C ILE A 78 -0.39 3.48 0.43
N ALA A 79 -0.29 2.54 -0.49
CA ALA A 79 0.97 1.90 -0.84
C ALA A 79 1.75 2.75 -1.87
N ASN A 80 2.19 3.94 -1.42
CA ASN A 80 2.96 4.88 -2.23
C ASN A 80 4.47 4.61 -2.19
N ASP A 81 5.25 5.49 -2.84
CA ASP A 81 6.71 5.39 -2.94
C ASP A 81 7.45 5.14 -1.61
N ARG A 82 7.00 5.76 -0.51
CA ARG A 82 7.60 5.56 0.82
C ARG A 82 7.23 4.21 1.41
N MET A 83 5.96 3.83 1.26
CA MET A 83 5.43 2.56 1.73
C MET A 83 6.04 1.39 0.94
N VAL A 84 6.26 1.56 -0.37
CA VAL A 84 6.89 0.52 -1.19
C VAL A 84 8.24 0.12 -0.62
N VAL A 85 9.06 1.09 -0.18
CA VAL A 85 10.36 0.82 0.47
C VAL A 85 10.17 -0.06 1.70
N VAL A 86 9.23 0.27 2.58
CA VAL A 86 8.97 -0.48 3.82
C VAL A 86 8.49 -1.90 3.51
N LEU A 87 7.53 -2.01 2.59
CA LEU A 87 6.99 -3.31 2.18
C LEU A 87 8.04 -4.18 1.51
N ASP A 88 8.87 -3.61 0.63
CA ASP A 88 9.94 -4.35 -0.04
C ASP A 88 10.98 -4.88 0.97
N TRP A 89 11.30 -4.09 2.00
CA TRP A 89 12.19 -4.55 3.06
C TRP A 89 11.58 -5.68 3.88
N PHE A 90 10.29 -5.62 4.17
CA PHE A 90 9.57 -6.69 4.86
C PHE A 90 9.49 -7.96 4.01
N PHE A 91 9.07 -7.86 2.76
CA PHE A 91 8.92 -9.01 1.87
C PHE A 91 10.25 -9.70 1.54
N ASN A 92 11.35 -8.94 1.56
CA ASN A 92 12.70 -9.48 1.35
C ASN A 92 13.37 -9.93 2.67
N GLY A 93 12.68 -9.90 3.80
CA GLY A 93 13.20 -10.37 5.09
C GLY A 93 14.28 -9.46 5.70
N PHE A 94 14.31 -8.17 5.35
CA PHE A 94 15.22 -7.21 5.96
C PHE A 94 14.69 -6.62 7.27
N ILE A 95 13.38 -6.61 7.46
CA ILE A 95 12.71 -6.22 8.70
C ILE A 95 11.67 -7.26 9.09
N THR A 96 11.39 -7.36 10.39
CA THR A 96 10.35 -8.20 10.97
C THR A 96 8.97 -7.54 10.89
N ASP A 97 7.93 -8.23 11.31
CA ASP A 97 6.57 -7.70 11.49
C ASP A 97 6.55 -6.50 12.45
N VAL A 98 7.31 -6.55 13.55
CA VAL A 98 7.47 -5.41 14.48
C VAL A 98 8.13 -4.23 13.75
N GLY A 99 9.21 -4.47 13.01
CA GLY A 99 9.86 -3.43 12.21
C GLY A 99 8.94 -2.83 11.14
N LEU A 100 8.11 -3.65 10.52
CA LEU A 100 7.06 -3.19 9.59
C LEU A 100 6.07 -2.25 10.28
N LEU A 101 5.44 -2.68 11.38
CA LEU A 101 4.42 -1.90 12.10
C LEU A 101 4.96 -0.57 12.59
N MET A 102 6.16 -0.55 13.16
CA MET A 102 6.83 0.68 13.58
C MET A 102 7.08 1.64 12.40
N SER A 103 7.49 1.10 11.26
CA SER A 103 7.71 1.88 10.04
C SER A 103 6.42 2.45 9.46
N LEU A 104 5.33 1.68 9.46
CA LEU A 104 4.01 2.14 9.01
C LEU A 104 3.48 3.29 9.87
N GLN A 105 3.61 3.18 11.18
CA GLN A 105 3.21 4.23 12.13
C GLN A 105 4.01 5.53 11.92
N ALA A 106 5.32 5.40 11.73
CA ALA A 106 6.22 6.55 11.56
C ALA A 106 6.00 7.32 10.24
N LEU A 107 5.44 6.66 9.20
CA LEU A 107 5.22 7.30 7.89
C LEU A 107 4.02 8.24 7.83
N GLY A 108 3.05 8.14 8.74
CA GLY A 108 1.86 9.00 8.76
C GLY A 108 1.11 8.99 7.42
N LEU A 109 0.74 7.82 6.93
CA LEU A 109 0.18 7.63 5.59
C LEU A 109 -1.32 7.92 5.55
N GLY A 110 -1.77 8.53 4.44
CA GLY A 110 -3.20 8.65 4.12
C GLY A 110 -3.84 7.31 3.74
N ASP A 111 -5.14 7.33 3.52
CA ASP A 111 -5.90 6.15 3.11
C ASP A 111 -6.09 6.11 1.58
N GLN A 112 -6.20 4.92 1.05
CA GLN A 112 -6.51 4.65 -0.34
C GLN A 112 -7.78 3.83 -0.43
N TYR A 113 -8.65 4.21 -1.37
CA TYR A 113 -9.88 3.50 -1.70
C TYR A 113 -9.75 2.90 -3.11
N CYS A 114 -10.06 1.62 -3.22
CA CYS A 114 -10.08 0.89 -4.48
C CYS A 114 -11.51 0.42 -4.76
N ALA A 115 -12.17 0.99 -5.77
CA ALA A 115 -13.46 0.53 -6.25
C ALA A 115 -13.26 -0.78 -7.02
N LEU A 116 -14.02 -1.81 -6.66
CA LEU A 116 -13.93 -3.16 -7.22
C LEU A 116 -15.10 -3.49 -8.16
N THR A 117 -16.23 -2.81 -8.00
CA THR A 117 -17.45 -3.08 -8.76
C THR A 117 -17.84 -1.90 -9.64
N PRO A 118 -18.58 -2.12 -10.73
CA PRO A 118 -19.14 -1.04 -11.55
C PRO A 118 -20.03 -0.08 -10.74
N GLU A 119 -20.75 -0.60 -9.73
CA GLU A 119 -21.56 0.19 -8.83
C GLU A 119 -20.69 1.16 -8.04
N ALA A 120 -19.61 0.68 -7.37
CA ALA A 120 -18.68 1.55 -6.68
C ALA A 120 -18.03 2.59 -7.61
N CYS A 121 -17.71 2.22 -8.85
CA CYS A 121 -17.19 3.17 -9.82
C CYS A 121 -18.21 4.26 -10.17
N SER A 122 -19.51 3.96 -10.20
CA SER A 122 -20.57 4.94 -10.49
C SER A 122 -20.79 5.98 -9.38
N HIS A 123 -20.33 5.65 -8.14
CA HIS A 123 -20.35 6.57 -7.01
C HIS A 123 -19.19 7.57 -7.02
N ALA A 124 -18.21 7.42 -7.92
CA ALA A 124 -17.08 8.32 -8.06
C ALA A 124 -17.40 9.43 -9.09
N LYS A 125 -17.41 10.69 -8.62
CA LYS A 125 -17.66 11.86 -9.46
C LYS A 125 -16.42 12.73 -9.53
N VAL A 126 -15.97 13.06 -10.76
CA VAL A 126 -14.88 14.03 -10.94
C VAL A 126 -15.40 15.42 -10.60
N VAL A 127 -14.80 16.04 -9.61
CA VAL A 127 -15.13 17.41 -9.14
C VAL A 127 -14.25 18.42 -9.86
N SER A 128 -12.97 18.13 -10.02
CA SER A 128 -12.03 19.00 -10.71
C SER A 128 -10.95 18.22 -11.45
N GLU A 129 -10.41 18.83 -12.50
CA GLU A 129 -9.26 18.33 -13.27
C GLU A 129 -8.20 19.42 -13.35
N LYS A 130 -6.95 19.05 -13.12
CA LYS A 130 -5.80 19.95 -13.27
C LYS A 130 -4.67 19.25 -14.04
N ALA A 131 -4.26 19.82 -15.16
CA ALA A 131 -3.03 19.43 -15.81
C ALA A 131 -1.82 19.94 -15.02
N LEU A 132 -0.76 19.13 -14.91
CA LEU A 132 0.48 19.54 -14.25
C LEU A 132 1.47 20.09 -15.28
N SER A 133 2.05 21.23 -14.98
CA SER A 133 3.14 21.82 -15.79
C SER A 133 4.44 21.04 -15.60
N ALA A 134 5.37 21.18 -16.54
CA ALA A 134 6.69 20.54 -16.45
C ALA A 134 7.45 20.94 -15.17
N ASN A 135 7.32 22.20 -14.74
CA ASN A 135 7.96 22.71 -13.52
C ASN A 135 7.35 22.10 -12.24
N GLU A 136 6.01 21.98 -12.18
CA GLU A 136 5.32 21.27 -11.09
C GLU A 136 5.77 19.82 -11.02
N CYS A 137 5.87 19.13 -12.16
CA CYS A 137 6.34 17.75 -12.22
C CYS A 137 7.80 17.62 -11.72
N ALA A 138 8.70 18.51 -12.12
CA ALA A 138 10.08 18.50 -11.65
C ALA A 138 10.17 18.66 -10.11
N ASN A 139 9.42 19.61 -9.55
CA ASN A 139 9.36 19.83 -8.10
C ASN A 139 8.76 18.62 -7.35
N LEU A 140 7.72 17.98 -7.90
CA LEU A 140 7.12 16.80 -7.31
C LEU A 140 8.06 15.59 -7.33
N ARG A 141 8.82 15.39 -8.42
CA ARG A 141 9.85 14.33 -8.52
C ARG A 141 10.94 14.52 -7.46
N ALA A 142 11.49 15.72 -7.34
CA ALA A 142 12.50 16.03 -6.33
C ALA A 142 11.97 15.80 -4.90
N LYS A 143 10.72 16.19 -4.64
CA LYS A 143 10.05 15.93 -3.35
C LYS A 143 9.88 14.44 -3.07
N SER A 144 9.45 13.66 -4.07
CA SER A 144 9.29 12.20 -3.96
C SER A 144 10.64 11.54 -3.63
N GLU A 145 11.69 11.88 -4.35
CA GLU A 145 13.03 11.31 -4.15
C GLU A 145 13.59 11.61 -2.75
N ASN A 146 13.42 12.84 -2.26
CA ASN A 146 13.80 13.20 -0.90
C ASN A 146 12.99 12.40 0.14
N GLN A 147 11.68 12.25 -0.04
CA GLN A 147 10.83 11.48 0.86
C GLN A 147 11.20 9.99 0.88
N ARG A 148 11.55 9.39 -0.27
CA ARG A 148 12.05 8.01 -0.36
C ARG A 148 13.37 7.86 0.42
N SER A 149 14.32 8.79 0.23
CA SER A 149 15.58 8.77 0.95
C SER A 149 15.40 8.85 2.46
N LEU A 150 14.48 9.69 2.94
CA LEU A 150 14.15 9.78 4.37
C LEU A 150 13.51 8.51 4.89
N ALA A 151 12.60 7.90 4.11
CA ALA A 151 11.98 6.62 4.47
C ALA A 151 13.02 5.50 4.61
N VAL A 152 13.97 5.39 3.67
CA VAL A 152 15.07 4.40 3.76
C VAL A 152 15.85 4.55 5.06
N LYS A 153 16.28 5.78 5.39
CA LYS A 153 17.03 6.05 6.64
C LYS A 153 16.23 5.70 7.89
N MET A 154 14.94 6.00 7.88
CA MET A 154 14.04 5.69 9.01
C MET A 154 13.90 4.18 9.19
N VAL A 155 13.62 3.45 8.12
CA VAL A 155 13.46 2.00 8.15
C VAL A 155 14.75 1.31 8.57
N ASP A 156 15.91 1.80 8.10
CA ASP A 156 17.21 1.24 8.49
C ASP A 156 17.47 1.40 9.99
N ARG A 157 17.13 2.55 10.57
CA ARG A 157 17.21 2.77 12.01
C ARG A 157 16.28 1.82 12.78
N ILE A 158 15.01 1.72 12.39
CA ILE A 158 14.04 0.81 13.01
C ILE A 158 14.53 -0.64 12.92
N ARG A 159 15.06 -1.06 11.77
CA ARG A 159 15.65 -2.37 11.57
C ARG A 159 16.77 -2.68 12.56
N LEU A 160 17.65 -1.71 12.82
CA LEU A 160 18.75 -1.89 13.77
C LEU A 160 18.27 -1.96 15.22
N GLU A 161 17.28 -1.14 15.58
CA GLU A 161 16.70 -1.08 16.91
C GLU A 161 15.87 -2.34 17.24
N HIS A 162 15.11 -2.86 16.27
CA HIS A 162 14.15 -3.96 16.42
C HIS A 162 14.53 -5.26 15.69
N ARG A 163 15.81 -5.45 15.36
CA ARG A 163 16.27 -6.60 14.56
C ARG A 163 16.02 -7.98 15.17
N ARG A 164 15.73 -8.03 16.49
CA ARG A 164 15.47 -9.27 17.26
C ARG A 164 14.03 -9.38 17.73
N ASP A 165 13.20 -8.39 17.39
CA ASP A 165 11.82 -8.33 17.83
C ASP A 165 10.92 -8.80 16.68
N GLY A 166 9.99 -9.72 17.00
CA GLY A 166 9.04 -10.24 16.02
C GLY A 166 9.59 -11.34 15.11
N ILE A 167 8.87 -11.57 13.98
CA ILE A 167 9.15 -12.64 13.02
C ILE A 167 9.24 -12.09 11.59
N PHE A 168 9.97 -12.78 10.72
CA PHE A 168 10.14 -12.39 9.33
C PHE A 168 8.97 -12.84 8.46
N PHE A 169 8.83 -12.22 7.29
CA PHE A 169 7.79 -12.54 6.30
C PHE A 169 7.70 -14.03 5.94
N SER A 170 8.85 -14.69 5.76
CA SER A 170 8.91 -16.13 5.49
C SER A 170 8.36 -16.95 6.68
N GLU A 171 8.68 -16.56 7.90
CA GLU A 171 8.23 -17.25 9.11
C GLU A 171 6.71 -17.09 9.32
N ILE A 172 6.14 -15.92 8.97
CA ILE A 172 4.68 -15.74 8.97
C ILE A 172 4.02 -16.71 8.01
N ILE A 173 4.54 -16.82 6.78
CA ILE A 173 4.00 -17.74 5.78
C ILE A 173 4.12 -19.20 6.23
N GLU A 174 5.25 -19.58 6.82
CA GLU A 174 5.43 -20.93 7.37
C GLU A 174 4.42 -21.23 8.49
N GLN A 175 4.22 -20.29 9.41
CA GLN A 175 3.26 -20.44 10.51
C GLN A 175 1.81 -20.53 10.00
N GLU A 176 1.41 -19.66 9.09
CA GLU A 176 0.04 -19.64 8.56
C GLU A 176 -0.27 -20.86 7.67
N THR A 177 0.71 -21.34 6.90
CA THR A 177 0.48 -22.44 5.94
C THR A 177 0.87 -23.82 6.46
N GLY A 178 1.66 -23.89 7.52
CA GLY A 178 2.25 -25.14 8.03
C GLY A 178 3.29 -25.76 7.07
N ARG A 179 3.83 -24.99 6.12
CA ARG A 179 4.77 -25.45 5.09
C ARG A 179 6.06 -24.64 5.16
N ALA A 180 7.22 -25.30 5.02
CA ALA A 180 8.53 -24.65 5.01
C ALA A 180 8.66 -23.67 3.84
N TRP A 181 9.36 -22.55 4.08
CA TRP A 181 9.67 -21.54 3.06
C TRP A 181 10.63 -22.03 1.98
N THR A 182 11.51 -23.01 2.30
CA THR A 182 12.56 -23.56 1.41
C THR A 182 12.02 -24.51 0.36
#